data_413718ebef16eb7dc52538278acb01a8
#
_entry.id   413718ebef16eb7dc52538278acb01a8
#
_cell.length_a   1.000
_cell.length_b   1.000
_cell.length_c   1.000
_cell.angle_alpha   90.00
_cell.angle_beta   90.00
_cell.angle_gamma   90.00
#
_symmetry.space_group_name_H-M   'P 1'
#
loop_
_entity.id
_entity.type
_entity.pdbx_description
1 polymer ?
#
loop_
_entity_poly.entity_id
_entity_poly.type
_entity_poly.pdbx_seq_one_letter_code
_entity_poly.pdbx_strand_id
1 'polypeptide(L)'
;MLLADRFAGDQNGPFAHYRADAPVARLGVALEPKGELAAWAHRERLDALVLHRPWGFAGDLPVLAYHGAFDERLTTGFNPNLAAALALCEPAVLGYKEGRPLGMIGDVPSVTWEAFRARVAALFGGLEGVYGAPAGDVSRVCVVGAMRPPLVYEAAERGAQVYLTGQYRRGAARAVLETGLAVLELGHARSERWGLGVLAALLREAFPDLSVSLYAAER
;
A
#
# COMPACT_ATOMS: atom_id res chain seq x y z
N MET A 1 5.87 -6.93 13.51
CA MET A 1 4.62 -6.99 14.29
C MET A 1 3.63 -6.01 13.68
N LEU A 2 2.51 -6.52 13.20
CA LEU A 2 1.51 -5.75 12.48
C LEU A 2 0.59 -5.11 13.53
N LEU A 3 0.65 -3.80 13.66
CA LEU A 3 0.13 -2.95 14.72
C LEU A 3 -1.43 -2.84 14.75
N ALA A 4 -2.16 -3.95 14.61
CA ALA A 4 -3.62 -3.95 14.54
C ALA A 4 -4.28 -3.30 15.78
N ASP A 5 -3.67 -3.44 16.94
CA ASP A 5 -4.13 -2.91 18.23
C ASP A 5 -4.15 -1.37 18.27
N ARG A 6 -3.37 -0.69 17.44
CA ARG A 6 -3.39 0.78 17.32
C ARG A 6 -4.59 1.33 16.55
N PHE A 7 -5.35 0.45 15.92
CA PHE A 7 -6.51 0.79 15.10
C PHE A 7 -7.79 0.29 15.76
N ALA A 8 -7.95 0.57 17.07
CA ALA A 8 -9.16 0.26 17.80
C ALA A 8 -10.37 0.92 17.09
N GLY A 9 -11.37 0.10 16.74
CA GLY A 9 -12.54 0.56 15.99
C GLY A 9 -12.42 0.44 14.46
N ASP A 10 -11.27 0.06 13.92
CA ASP A 10 -11.11 -0.30 12.51
C ASP A 10 -11.20 -1.83 12.31
N GLN A 11 -11.44 -2.26 11.07
CA GLN A 11 -11.63 -3.66 10.76
C GLN A 11 -10.28 -4.39 10.67
N ASN A 12 -9.82 -4.94 11.78
CA ASN A 12 -8.65 -5.79 11.87
C ASN A 12 -8.96 -7.01 12.75
N GLY A 13 -8.66 -8.21 12.27
CA GLY A 13 -8.91 -9.46 12.97
C GLY A 13 -10.08 -10.27 12.40
N PRO A 14 -10.72 -11.14 13.21
CA PRO A 14 -11.83 -11.98 12.76
C PRO A 14 -12.99 -11.16 12.20
N PHE A 15 -13.45 -11.52 10.99
CA PHE A 15 -14.56 -10.82 10.32
C PHE A 15 -15.77 -11.74 10.12
N ALA A 16 -15.60 -12.91 9.49
CA ALA A 16 -16.67 -13.83 9.22
C ALA A 16 -16.21 -15.28 9.43
N HIS A 17 -17.10 -16.14 9.91
CA HIS A 17 -16.94 -17.61 10.04
C HIS A 17 -15.65 -18.06 10.74
N TYR A 18 -15.02 -17.19 11.50
CA TYR A 18 -13.76 -17.49 12.19
C TYR A 18 -13.92 -18.59 13.25
N ARG A 19 -12.99 -19.54 13.22
CA ARG A 19 -12.86 -20.60 14.22
C ARG A 19 -11.40 -20.66 14.67
N ALA A 20 -11.16 -20.41 15.94
CA ALA A 20 -9.81 -20.36 16.49
C ALA A 20 -9.08 -21.71 16.46
N ASP A 21 -9.81 -22.80 16.47
CA ASP A 21 -9.35 -24.21 16.52
C ASP A 21 -9.30 -24.90 15.15
N ALA A 22 -9.80 -24.23 14.09
CA ALA A 22 -9.77 -24.80 12.75
C ALA A 22 -8.37 -24.71 12.15
N PRO A 23 -7.77 -25.82 11.70
CA PRO A 23 -6.47 -25.78 11.03
C PRO A 23 -6.60 -25.07 9.68
N VAL A 24 -5.62 -24.20 9.36
CA VAL A 24 -5.53 -23.52 8.08
C VAL A 24 -4.22 -23.93 7.42
N ALA A 25 -4.29 -24.64 6.32
CA ALA A 25 -3.15 -25.04 5.50
C ALA A 25 -3.04 -24.22 4.22
N ARG A 26 -4.16 -23.71 3.71
CA ARG A 26 -4.26 -22.92 2.47
C ARG A 26 -4.97 -21.61 2.72
N LEU A 27 -4.25 -20.51 2.63
CA LEU A 27 -4.74 -19.16 2.88
C LEU A 27 -4.80 -18.35 1.59
N GLY A 28 -5.95 -17.75 1.32
CA GLY A 28 -6.10 -16.78 0.26
C GLY A 28 -5.90 -15.35 0.78
N VAL A 29 -5.22 -14.51 0.02
CA VAL A 29 -5.06 -13.08 0.30
C VAL A 29 -5.68 -12.30 -0.85
N ALA A 30 -6.61 -11.38 -0.53
CA ALA A 30 -7.30 -10.59 -1.55
C ALA A 30 -7.62 -9.17 -1.06
N LEU A 31 -7.90 -8.26 -2.00
CA LEU A 31 -8.22 -6.87 -1.69
C LEU A 31 -9.63 -6.75 -1.12
N GLU A 32 -10.61 -7.29 -1.82
CA GLU A 32 -12.03 -7.17 -1.50
C GLU A 32 -12.82 -8.35 -2.11
N PRO A 33 -14.04 -8.63 -1.62
CA PRO A 33 -14.86 -9.74 -2.10
C PRO A 33 -15.56 -9.40 -3.43
N LYS A 34 -14.76 -9.12 -4.46
CA LYS A 34 -15.25 -8.77 -5.81
C LYS A 34 -14.83 -9.80 -6.85
N GLY A 35 -15.51 -9.74 -8.00
CA GLY A 35 -15.23 -10.62 -9.12
C GLY A 35 -15.48 -12.08 -8.75
N GLU A 36 -14.59 -12.97 -9.19
CA GLU A 36 -14.68 -14.41 -9.00
C GLU A 36 -13.99 -14.93 -7.73
N LEU A 37 -13.88 -14.09 -6.67
CA LEU A 37 -13.16 -14.47 -5.45
C LEU A 37 -13.65 -15.82 -4.88
N ALA A 38 -14.96 -16.03 -4.79
CA ALA A 38 -15.52 -17.27 -4.25
C ALA A 38 -15.19 -18.48 -5.12
N ALA A 39 -15.34 -18.35 -6.45
CA ALA A 39 -14.96 -19.40 -7.38
C ALA A 39 -13.45 -19.70 -7.36
N TRP A 40 -12.62 -18.65 -7.28
CA TRP A 40 -11.19 -18.80 -7.11
C TRP A 40 -10.84 -19.52 -5.80
N ALA A 41 -11.43 -19.11 -4.68
CA ALA A 41 -11.19 -19.74 -3.38
C ALA A 41 -11.54 -21.24 -3.39
N HIS A 42 -12.62 -21.60 -4.06
CA HIS A 42 -13.02 -23.00 -4.25
C HIS A 42 -12.02 -23.77 -5.14
N ARG A 43 -11.60 -23.20 -6.28
CA ARG A 43 -10.62 -23.85 -7.17
C ARG A 43 -9.29 -24.11 -6.46
N GLU A 44 -8.81 -23.12 -5.67
CA GLU A 44 -7.59 -23.22 -4.89
C GLU A 44 -7.75 -24.07 -3.62
N ARG A 45 -8.98 -24.49 -3.28
CA ARG A 45 -9.33 -25.26 -2.08
C ARG A 45 -8.83 -24.56 -0.81
N LEU A 46 -9.12 -23.27 -0.70
CA LEU A 46 -8.67 -22.46 0.43
C LEU A 46 -9.45 -22.81 1.70
N ASP A 47 -8.77 -22.78 2.84
CA ASP A 47 -9.34 -22.99 4.16
C ASP A 47 -9.79 -21.68 4.80
N ALA A 48 -9.18 -20.55 4.43
CA ALA A 48 -9.49 -19.22 4.95
C ALA A 48 -9.05 -18.10 3.98
N LEU A 49 -9.55 -16.90 4.23
CA LEU A 49 -9.19 -15.68 3.50
C LEU A 49 -8.66 -14.58 4.43
N VAL A 50 -7.70 -13.82 3.95
CA VAL A 50 -7.37 -12.49 4.46
C VAL A 50 -7.85 -11.47 3.44
N LEU A 51 -8.74 -10.57 3.86
CA LEU A 51 -9.27 -9.50 3.03
C LEU A 51 -8.88 -8.14 3.60
N HIS A 52 -8.36 -7.26 2.75
CA HIS A 52 -8.09 -5.88 3.16
C HIS A 52 -9.40 -5.12 3.41
N ARG A 53 -10.37 -5.24 2.51
CA ARG A 53 -11.71 -4.65 2.61
C ARG A 53 -12.78 -5.76 2.55
N PRO A 54 -13.15 -6.35 3.69
CA PRO A 54 -14.01 -7.54 3.71
C PRO A 54 -15.51 -7.23 3.52
N TRP A 55 -15.90 -5.97 3.47
CA TRP A 55 -17.32 -5.57 3.39
C TRP A 55 -18.02 -6.13 2.16
N GLY A 56 -19.19 -6.69 2.39
CA GLY A 56 -19.96 -7.36 1.35
C GLY A 56 -19.54 -8.81 1.08
N PHE A 57 -18.64 -9.38 1.89
CA PHE A 57 -18.33 -10.80 1.78
C PHE A 57 -19.58 -11.65 2.11
N ALA A 58 -19.92 -12.56 1.21
CA ALA A 58 -21.11 -13.42 1.31
C ALA A 58 -20.77 -14.91 1.14
N GLY A 59 -19.50 -15.29 1.33
CA GLY A 59 -19.06 -16.70 1.31
C GLY A 59 -19.18 -17.37 2.68
N ASP A 60 -18.78 -18.61 2.76
CA ASP A 60 -18.81 -19.48 3.96
C ASP A 60 -17.40 -19.72 4.56
N LEU A 61 -16.34 -19.25 3.90
CA LEU A 61 -14.99 -19.39 4.40
C LEU A 61 -14.70 -18.45 5.59
N PRO A 62 -13.87 -18.89 6.53
CA PRO A 62 -13.30 -18.02 7.55
C PRO A 62 -12.58 -16.82 6.93
N VAL A 63 -12.88 -15.63 7.42
CA VAL A 63 -12.26 -14.37 6.93
C VAL A 63 -11.61 -13.62 8.08
N LEU A 64 -10.35 -13.27 7.88
CA LEU A 64 -9.63 -12.28 8.66
C LEU A 64 -9.57 -10.96 7.87
N ALA A 65 -9.84 -9.86 8.54
CA ALA A 65 -9.69 -8.52 7.98
C ALA A 65 -8.35 -7.90 8.40
N TYR A 66 -7.75 -7.11 7.51
CA TYR A 66 -6.54 -6.37 7.82
C TYR A 66 -6.55 -5.04 7.05
N HIS A 67 -7.11 -3.99 7.66
CA HIS A 67 -7.40 -2.70 7.00
C HIS A 67 -6.42 -1.59 7.42
N GLY A 68 -6.72 -0.74 8.37
CA GLY A 68 -5.91 0.46 8.64
C GLY A 68 -4.45 0.19 9.01
N ALA A 69 -4.17 -0.89 9.74
CA ALA A 69 -2.80 -1.30 10.05
C ALA A 69 -2.03 -1.77 8.79
N PHE A 70 -2.72 -2.38 7.84
CA PHE A 70 -2.19 -2.72 6.54
C PHE A 70 -1.85 -1.45 5.74
N ASP A 71 -2.76 -0.47 5.70
CA ASP A 71 -2.53 0.79 4.99
C ASP A 71 -1.29 1.52 5.50
N GLU A 72 -1.11 1.57 6.82
CA GLU A 72 0.05 2.25 7.41
C GLU A 72 1.37 1.56 7.06
N ARG A 73 1.41 0.21 7.07
CA ARG A 73 2.67 -0.54 7.04
C ARG A 73 2.99 -1.21 5.72
N LEU A 74 1.99 -1.45 4.90
CA LEU A 74 2.15 -2.26 3.69
C LEU A 74 1.75 -1.53 2.40
N THR A 75 1.25 -0.28 2.51
CA THR A 75 0.96 0.55 1.35
C THR A 75 1.82 1.81 1.31
N THR A 76 1.25 2.96 1.01
CA THR A 76 1.92 4.25 0.86
C THR A 76 2.13 5.02 2.18
N GLY A 77 1.97 4.37 3.34
CA GLY A 77 2.33 4.91 4.65
C GLY A 77 3.82 4.83 4.94
N PHE A 78 4.20 4.73 6.22
CA PHE A 78 5.59 4.48 6.59
C PHE A 78 5.91 2.98 6.46
N ASN A 79 6.36 2.59 5.28
CA ASN A 79 6.52 1.20 4.85
C ASN A 79 7.98 0.88 4.50
N PRO A 80 8.72 0.16 5.38
CA PRO A 80 10.11 -0.21 5.11
C PRO A 80 10.30 -1.09 3.86
N ASN A 81 9.32 -1.94 3.54
CA ASN A 81 9.40 -2.79 2.34
C ASN A 81 9.31 -1.93 1.07
N LEU A 82 8.45 -0.90 1.08
CA LEU A 82 8.33 0.02 -0.04
C LEU A 82 9.55 0.95 -0.13
N ALA A 83 10.09 1.37 1.01
CA ALA A 83 11.34 2.12 1.05
C ALA A 83 12.47 1.32 0.37
N ALA A 84 12.64 0.05 0.74
CA ALA A 84 13.63 -0.83 0.11
C ALA A 84 13.37 -1.02 -1.40
N ALA A 85 12.13 -1.26 -1.82
CA ALA A 85 11.76 -1.42 -3.23
C ALA A 85 12.01 -0.16 -4.08
N LEU A 86 11.88 1.02 -3.48
CA LEU A 86 12.18 2.32 -4.10
C LEU A 86 13.67 2.71 -3.96
N ALA A 87 14.47 1.93 -3.25
CA ALA A 87 15.84 2.25 -2.86
C ALA A 87 15.94 3.58 -2.09
N LEU A 88 14.96 3.86 -1.19
CA LEU A 88 15.05 4.97 -0.26
C LEU A 88 16.12 4.69 0.80
N CYS A 89 17.06 5.60 0.90
CA CYS A 89 18.05 5.62 1.96
C CYS A 89 17.52 6.42 3.16
N GLU A 90 17.73 5.90 4.35
CA GLU A 90 17.38 6.55 5.63
C GLU A 90 15.97 7.19 5.63
N PRO A 91 14.89 6.42 5.39
CA PRO A 91 13.56 6.97 5.31
C PRO A 91 13.14 7.62 6.63
N ALA A 92 12.79 8.89 6.58
CA ALA A 92 12.23 9.64 7.69
C ALA A 92 10.71 9.76 7.56
N VAL A 93 10.01 9.89 8.68
CA VAL A 93 8.55 10.10 8.67
C VAL A 93 8.21 11.43 8.02
N LEU A 94 7.19 11.43 7.16
CA LEU A 94 6.55 12.62 6.61
C LEU A 94 5.09 12.67 7.11
N GLY A 95 4.81 13.67 7.93
CA GLY A 95 3.50 13.92 8.50
C GLY A 95 3.03 12.89 9.52
N TYR A 96 2.22 13.37 10.45
CA TYR A 96 1.59 12.56 11.50
C TYR A 96 0.08 12.80 11.55
N LYS A 97 -0.65 11.77 11.93
CA LYS A 97 -2.05 11.85 12.33
C LYS A 97 -2.24 11.04 13.62
N GLU A 98 -2.65 11.70 14.71
CA GLU A 98 -2.88 11.02 15.99
C GLU A 98 -1.66 10.21 16.47
N GLY A 99 -0.44 10.78 16.28
CA GLY A 99 0.82 10.12 16.61
C GLY A 99 1.27 9.01 15.65
N ARG A 100 0.52 8.75 14.58
CA ARG A 100 0.83 7.74 13.57
C ARG A 100 1.47 8.37 12.33
N PRO A 101 2.53 7.77 11.75
CA PRO A 101 3.14 8.27 10.52
C PRO A 101 2.19 8.14 9.33
N LEU A 102 2.13 9.19 8.49
CA LEU A 102 1.30 9.22 7.28
C LEU A 102 2.05 8.83 6.02
N GLY A 103 3.36 8.94 6.03
CA GLY A 103 4.22 8.66 4.90
C GLY A 103 5.68 8.71 5.26
N MET A 104 6.53 8.66 4.25
CA MET A 104 7.98 8.68 4.38
C MET A 104 8.61 9.57 3.31
N ILE A 105 9.79 10.10 3.62
CA ILE A 105 10.65 10.88 2.72
C ILE A 105 12.08 10.39 2.87
N GLY A 106 12.83 10.33 1.78
CA GLY A 106 14.23 9.91 1.80
C GLY A 106 14.91 10.15 0.47
N ASP A 107 16.22 9.96 0.49
CA ASP A 107 17.04 10.05 -0.71
C ASP A 107 16.98 8.74 -1.50
N VAL A 108 17.12 8.85 -2.82
CA VAL A 108 17.28 7.73 -3.74
C VAL A 108 18.55 7.95 -4.57
N PRO A 109 19.20 6.89 -5.08
CA PRO A 109 20.25 7.08 -6.06
C PRO A 109 19.78 7.98 -7.19
N SER A 110 20.57 9.02 -7.52
CA SER A 110 20.21 10.01 -8.53
C SER A 110 20.02 9.34 -9.90
N VAL A 111 18.85 9.58 -10.49
CA VAL A 111 18.46 9.02 -11.79
C VAL A 111 17.62 10.03 -12.56
N THR A 112 17.54 9.90 -13.88
CA THR A 112 16.66 10.74 -14.69
C THR A 112 15.21 10.56 -14.32
N TRP A 113 14.40 11.60 -14.55
CA TRP A 113 12.95 11.54 -14.32
C TRP A 113 12.29 10.36 -15.01
N GLU A 114 12.64 10.10 -16.27
CA GLU A 114 12.09 9.01 -17.07
C GLU A 114 12.41 7.64 -16.45
N ALA A 115 13.67 7.45 -16.01
CA ALA A 115 14.10 6.20 -15.38
C ALA A 115 13.39 5.98 -14.03
N PHE A 116 13.27 7.04 -13.21
CA PHE A 116 12.53 6.97 -11.94
C PHE A 116 11.06 6.62 -12.16
N ARG A 117 10.39 7.33 -13.07
CA ARG A 117 8.98 7.09 -13.42
C ARG A 117 8.75 5.68 -13.94
N ALA A 118 9.63 5.19 -14.84
CA ALA A 118 9.55 3.84 -15.38
C ALA A 118 9.72 2.78 -14.29
N ARG A 119 10.66 2.96 -13.36
CA ARG A 119 10.88 2.08 -12.22
C ARG A 119 9.64 2.02 -11.31
N VAL A 120 9.04 3.18 -10.98
CA VAL A 120 7.82 3.24 -10.17
C VAL A 120 6.65 2.58 -10.90
N ALA A 121 6.48 2.85 -12.18
CA ALA A 121 5.44 2.21 -13.00
C ALA A 121 5.60 0.68 -13.04
N ALA A 122 6.81 0.17 -13.20
CA ALA A 122 7.07 -1.27 -13.18
C ALA A 122 6.76 -1.90 -11.82
N LEU A 123 7.13 -1.21 -10.72
CA LEU A 123 6.90 -1.68 -9.35
C LEU A 123 5.41 -1.87 -9.03
N PHE A 124 4.55 -0.96 -9.50
CA PHE A 124 3.12 -0.97 -9.22
C PHE A 124 2.24 -1.50 -10.38
N GLY A 125 2.85 -1.93 -11.47
CA GLY A 125 2.11 -2.38 -12.67
C GLY A 125 1.42 -1.24 -13.43
N GLY A 126 1.96 -0.02 -13.35
CA GLY A 126 1.48 1.19 -14.03
C GLY A 126 1.26 2.36 -13.07
N LEU A 127 0.86 3.51 -13.64
CA LEU A 127 0.49 4.73 -12.94
C LEU A 127 -0.90 5.16 -13.38
N GLU A 128 -1.68 5.79 -12.51
CA GLU A 128 -2.98 6.39 -12.85
C GLU A 128 -2.81 7.84 -13.33
N GLY A 129 -1.79 8.55 -12.82
CA GLY A 129 -1.50 9.91 -13.24
C GLY A 129 -0.05 10.31 -13.05
N VAL A 130 0.37 11.29 -13.85
CA VAL A 130 1.67 11.95 -13.76
C VAL A 130 1.42 13.45 -13.87
N TYR A 131 1.84 14.21 -12.87
CA TYR A 131 1.59 15.65 -12.80
C TYR A 131 2.93 16.37 -12.62
N GLY A 132 3.28 17.22 -13.57
CA GLY A 132 4.57 17.92 -13.58
C GLY A 132 5.77 17.00 -13.84
N ALA A 133 6.94 17.60 -13.73
CA ALA A 133 8.24 16.93 -13.79
C ALA A 133 9.24 17.73 -12.95
N PRO A 134 10.23 17.09 -12.29
CA PRO A 134 11.27 17.81 -11.58
C PRO A 134 12.21 18.54 -12.56
N ALA A 135 12.88 19.59 -12.09
CA ALA A 135 13.80 20.40 -12.92
C ALA A 135 15.12 19.67 -13.27
N GLY A 136 15.36 18.48 -12.77
CA GLY A 136 16.59 17.73 -12.98
C GLY A 136 16.43 16.27 -12.57
N ASP A 137 17.55 15.62 -12.32
CA ASP A 137 17.55 14.23 -11.84
C ASP A 137 16.85 14.10 -10.49
N VAL A 138 16.20 12.97 -10.30
CA VAL A 138 15.50 12.62 -9.07
C VAL A 138 16.47 12.02 -8.07
N SER A 139 16.63 12.67 -6.93
CA SER A 139 17.50 12.22 -5.83
C SER A 139 16.80 12.18 -4.48
N ARG A 140 15.64 12.87 -4.33
CA ARG A 140 14.88 12.88 -3.08
C ARG A 140 13.39 12.80 -3.35
N VAL A 141 12.73 11.84 -2.73
CA VAL A 141 11.32 11.54 -3.00
C VAL A 141 10.54 11.32 -1.70
N CYS A 142 9.24 11.52 -1.75
CA CYS A 142 8.36 11.11 -0.67
C CYS A 142 7.23 10.19 -1.16
N VAL A 143 6.73 9.37 -0.23
CA VAL A 143 5.59 8.48 -0.44
C VAL A 143 4.58 8.75 0.68
N VAL A 144 3.36 9.14 0.33
CA VAL A 144 2.34 9.51 1.32
C VAL A 144 0.96 9.03 0.85
N GLY A 145 0.28 8.26 1.70
CA GLY A 145 -1.05 7.76 1.40
C GLY A 145 -2.12 8.85 1.29
N ALA A 146 -2.00 9.89 2.14
CA ALA A 146 -2.94 11.01 2.17
C ALA A 146 -2.34 12.24 1.49
N MET A 147 -2.89 12.66 0.36
CA MET A 147 -2.48 13.90 -0.30
C MET A 147 -3.26 15.10 0.28
N ARG A 148 -2.61 15.89 1.14
CA ARG A 148 -3.17 17.10 1.77
C ARG A 148 -2.21 18.28 1.57
N PRO A 149 -2.70 19.53 1.45
CA PRO A 149 -1.82 20.70 1.27
C PRO A 149 -0.65 20.78 2.27
N PRO A 150 -0.85 20.63 3.60
CA PRO A 150 0.26 20.69 4.56
C PRO A 150 1.35 19.64 4.30
N LEU A 151 0.98 18.42 3.85
CA LEU A 151 1.95 17.36 3.56
C LEU A 151 2.72 17.63 2.26
N VAL A 152 2.08 18.29 1.29
CA VAL A 152 2.76 18.71 0.05
C VAL A 152 3.78 19.80 0.36
N TYR A 153 3.42 20.79 1.18
CA TYR A 153 4.37 21.83 1.61
C TYR A 153 5.52 21.25 2.45
N GLU A 154 5.22 20.39 3.44
CA GLU A 154 6.25 19.73 4.25
C GLU A 154 7.22 18.93 3.37
N ALA A 155 6.72 18.20 2.37
CA ALA A 155 7.55 17.46 1.43
C ALA A 155 8.49 18.38 0.65
N ALA A 156 7.97 19.51 0.14
CA ALA A 156 8.76 20.49 -0.61
C ALA A 156 9.80 21.18 0.28
N GLU A 157 9.42 21.63 1.47
CA GLU A 157 10.35 22.25 2.45
C GLU A 157 11.48 21.31 2.83
N ARG A 158 11.24 20.00 2.84
CA ARG A 158 12.24 18.96 3.10
C ARG A 158 12.98 18.51 1.84
N GLY A 159 12.79 19.20 0.72
CA GLY A 159 13.54 19.03 -0.52
C GLY A 159 13.09 17.85 -1.39
N ALA A 160 11.89 17.30 -1.19
CA ALA A 160 11.38 16.30 -2.12
C ALA A 160 11.20 16.91 -3.52
N GLN A 161 11.54 16.16 -4.54
CA GLN A 161 11.33 16.50 -5.94
C GLN A 161 10.08 15.81 -6.51
N VAL A 162 9.76 14.63 -5.96
CA VAL A 162 8.65 13.80 -6.41
C VAL A 162 7.81 13.34 -5.21
N TYR A 163 6.50 13.50 -5.33
CA TYR A 163 5.50 13.05 -4.38
C TYR A 163 4.76 11.83 -4.95
N LEU A 164 4.94 10.66 -4.37
CA LEU A 164 4.22 9.45 -4.71
C LEU A 164 2.98 9.32 -3.81
N THR A 165 1.82 9.09 -4.41
CA THR A 165 0.57 8.94 -3.67
C THR A 165 -0.34 7.89 -4.29
N GLY A 166 -1.18 7.25 -3.46
CA GLY A 166 -2.20 6.33 -3.96
C GLY A 166 -3.28 7.04 -4.78
N GLN A 167 -3.59 8.31 -4.44
CA GLN A 167 -4.62 9.07 -5.13
C GLN A 167 -4.29 10.57 -5.15
N TYR A 168 -4.31 11.16 -6.34
CA TYR A 168 -4.24 12.62 -6.50
C TYR A 168 -5.52 13.29 -5.97
N ARG A 169 -5.38 14.24 -5.07
CA ARG A 169 -6.53 14.96 -4.50
C ARG A 169 -6.56 16.41 -4.99
N ARG A 170 -7.62 16.78 -5.69
CA ARG A 170 -7.83 18.14 -6.22
C ARG A 170 -7.68 19.24 -5.16
N GLY A 171 -8.04 18.97 -3.90
CA GLY A 171 -7.83 19.91 -2.79
C GLY A 171 -6.37 20.27 -2.51
N ALA A 172 -5.41 19.47 -2.99
CA ALA A 172 -3.97 19.77 -2.87
C ALA A 172 -3.35 20.34 -4.16
N ALA A 173 -4.13 20.51 -5.24
CA ALA A 173 -3.62 20.96 -6.54
C ALA A 173 -2.90 22.32 -6.47
N ARG A 174 -3.41 23.24 -5.66
CA ARG A 174 -2.78 24.55 -5.46
C ARG A 174 -1.39 24.42 -4.81
N ALA A 175 -1.27 23.58 -3.77
CA ALA A 175 0.02 23.34 -3.11
C ALA A 175 1.04 22.69 -4.07
N VAL A 176 0.59 21.77 -4.93
CA VAL A 176 1.45 21.16 -5.96
C VAL A 176 1.97 22.23 -6.94
N LEU A 177 1.10 23.13 -7.41
CA LEU A 177 1.50 24.23 -8.31
C LEU A 177 2.47 25.19 -7.64
N GLU A 178 2.21 25.60 -6.40
CA GLU A 178 3.05 26.54 -5.65
C GLU A 178 4.43 25.96 -5.29
N THR A 179 4.50 24.65 -5.03
CA THR A 179 5.76 23.98 -4.67
C THR A 179 6.56 23.48 -5.86
N GLY A 180 5.92 23.31 -7.02
CA GLY A 180 6.56 22.73 -8.20
C GLY A 180 6.88 21.23 -8.08
N LEU A 181 6.37 20.53 -7.05
CA LEU A 181 6.55 19.10 -6.89
C LEU A 181 5.95 18.31 -8.07
N ALA A 182 6.72 17.40 -8.62
CA ALA A 182 6.18 16.38 -9.50
C ALA A 182 5.35 15.37 -8.68
N VAL A 183 4.22 14.92 -9.19
CA VAL A 183 3.39 13.91 -8.51
C VAL A 183 3.22 12.68 -9.39
N LEU A 184 3.45 11.51 -8.80
CA LEU A 184 3.12 10.21 -9.37
C LEU A 184 1.92 9.63 -8.61
N GLU A 185 0.80 9.53 -9.30
CA GLU A 185 -0.40 8.87 -8.81
C GLU A 185 -0.32 7.38 -9.14
N LEU A 186 -0.12 6.58 -8.10
CA LEU A 186 0.06 5.13 -8.20
C LEU A 186 -1.25 4.41 -8.50
N GLY A 187 -2.36 4.98 -8.05
CA GLY A 187 -3.66 4.34 -7.97
C GLY A 187 -3.89 3.66 -6.62
N HIS A 188 -5.02 3.93 -6.01
CA HIS A 188 -5.36 3.41 -4.68
C HIS A 188 -5.33 1.88 -4.66
N ALA A 189 -6.08 1.23 -5.55
CA ALA A 189 -6.10 -0.22 -5.63
C ALA A 189 -4.77 -0.86 -6.05
N ARG A 190 -3.93 -0.15 -6.85
CA ARG A 190 -2.60 -0.66 -7.22
C ARG A 190 -1.65 -0.70 -6.03
N SER A 191 -1.61 0.40 -5.25
CA SER A 191 -0.77 0.49 -4.06
C SER A 191 -1.16 -0.56 -3.02
N GLU A 192 -2.44 -0.84 -2.85
CA GLU A 192 -2.94 -1.89 -1.97
C GLU A 192 -2.60 -3.29 -2.49
N ARG A 193 -2.74 -3.56 -3.80
CA ARG A 193 -2.35 -4.85 -4.39
C ARG A 193 -0.86 -5.13 -4.24
N TRP A 194 -0.02 -4.11 -4.39
CA TRP A 194 1.41 -4.24 -4.11
C TRP A 194 1.64 -4.65 -2.66
N GLY A 195 0.96 -4.00 -1.72
CA GLY A 195 1.00 -4.33 -0.30
C GLY A 195 0.52 -5.74 0.02
N LEU A 196 -0.52 -6.24 -0.68
CA LEU A 196 -0.99 -7.63 -0.53
C LEU A 196 0.09 -8.63 -0.98
N GLY A 197 0.86 -8.31 -2.01
CA GLY A 197 2.01 -9.12 -2.43
C GLY A 197 3.07 -9.21 -1.33
N VAL A 198 3.36 -8.10 -0.67
CA VAL A 198 4.26 -8.05 0.50
C VAL A 198 3.69 -8.85 1.66
N LEU A 199 2.41 -8.68 1.99
CA LEU A 199 1.75 -9.45 3.05
C LEU A 199 1.85 -10.95 2.78
N ALA A 200 1.56 -11.38 1.57
CA ALA A 200 1.66 -12.80 1.19
C ALA A 200 3.10 -13.34 1.35
N ALA A 201 4.11 -12.54 1.01
CA ALA A 201 5.51 -12.92 1.22
C ALA A 201 5.86 -13.06 2.71
N LEU A 202 5.45 -12.08 3.53
CA LEU A 202 5.66 -12.10 4.98
C LEU A 202 4.95 -13.29 5.66
N LEU A 203 3.75 -13.65 5.19
CA LEU A 203 3.02 -14.81 5.70
C LEU A 203 3.73 -16.13 5.37
N ARG A 204 4.26 -16.27 4.15
CA ARG A 204 5.04 -17.46 3.75
C ARG A 204 6.33 -17.60 4.54
N GLU A 205 6.98 -16.48 4.83
CA GLU A 205 8.20 -16.46 5.66
C GLU A 205 7.89 -16.84 7.12
N ALA A 206 6.83 -16.27 7.70
CA ALA A 206 6.47 -16.49 9.09
C ALA A 206 5.85 -17.88 9.35
N PHE A 207 5.23 -18.48 8.35
CA PHE A 207 4.51 -19.75 8.44
C PHE A 207 4.88 -20.66 7.25
N PRO A 208 6.05 -21.33 7.29
CA PRO A 208 6.55 -22.12 6.14
C PRO A 208 5.61 -23.26 5.68
N ASP A 209 4.79 -23.79 6.59
CA ASP A 209 3.81 -24.86 6.29
C ASP A 209 2.50 -24.32 5.71
N LEU A 210 2.31 -23.00 5.66
CA LEU A 210 1.11 -22.35 5.14
C LEU A 210 1.26 -22.08 3.64
N SER A 211 0.41 -22.67 2.83
CA SER A 211 0.29 -22.30 1.41
C SER A 211 -0.48 -20.99 1.29
N VAL A 212 0.16 -19.95 0.79
CA VAL A 212 -0.46 -18.61 0.64
C VAL A 212 -0.63 -18.29 -0.84
N SER A 213 -1.87 -18.12 -1.29
CA SER A 213 -2.25 -17.72 -2.65
C SER A 213 -2.72 -16.26 -2.67
N LEU A 214 -2.28 -15.48 -3.66
CA LEU A 214 -2.71 -14.10 -3.87
C LEU A 214 -3.76 -14.05 -4.99
N TYR A 215 -4.93 -13.48 -4.69
CA TYR A 215 -5.97 -13.26 -5.68
C TYR A 215 -5.61 -12.07 -6.58
N ALA A 216 -5.30 -12.35 -7.82
CA ALA A 216 -5.21 -11.34 -8.87
C ALA A 216 -6.61 -11.22 -9.50
N ALA A 217 -7.44 -10.27 -9.03
CA ALA A 217 -8.67 -9.96 -9.72
C ALA A 217 -8.35 -9.60 -11.18
N GLU A 218 -8.98 -10.23 -12.13
CA GLU A 218 -8.97 -9.81 -13.52
C GLU A 218 -9.41 -8.34 -13.61
N ARG A 219 -8.75 -7.58 -14.46
CA ARG A 219 -8.91 -6.12 -14.63
C ARG A 219 -10.27 -5.76 -15.21
#